data_f2298237f9d0e3c72cd53c7c7ae41f25
#
_entry.id   f2298237f9d0e3c72cd53c7c7ae41f25
#
_cell.length_a   1.000
_cell.length_b   1.000
_cell.length_c   1.000
_cell.angle_alpha   90.00
_cell.angle_beta   90.00
_cell.angle_gamma   90.00
#
_symmetry.space_group_name_H-M   'P 1'
#
loop_
_entity.id
_entity.type
_entity.pdbx_description
1 polymer ?
#
loop_
_entity_poly.entity_id
_entity_poly.type
_entity_poly.pdbx_seq_one_letter_code
_entity_poly.pdbx_strand_id
1 'polypeptide(L)'
;MLTGCSRRDILDDYPVSGVDIKLDWDGMTDQLPEGVRVIFYPKNGEGRKVDKYPSVRGGEMKVPPGRYSVVTMGYNFNSDRIRIRGEESYESIEAYTEYCNDLGIAGMEKMVWSPDSLYVLNIDELKIEKSEEVLHLDWKMESVVKKYFFAVEAKGLEYVATVVGSIDGLSDCYCIGKGRGVCSSQPIYFEVRKGDNKVTASFTAFKQVKEMTMPTRMSTSERETSSEKDAIILILKFIKTDNTVQEATIDVTEIIGTLENAGTGEDGKPTPPPEIELPPDDKIEVDKPETPPNPDGGGGMGGNVDGWGPEDNVELPVN
;
A
#
# COMPACT_ATOMS: atom_id res chain seq x y z
N MET A 1 54.88 -32.31 24.06
CA MET A 1 54.75 -30.85 23.77
C MET A 1 53.47 -30.65 23.04
N LEU A 2 52.44 -30.15 23.70
CA LEU A 2 51.19 -29.79 23.10
C LEU A 2 51.29 -28.34 22.68
N THR A 3 51.40 -28.07 21.37
CA THR A 3 51.30 -26.74 20.81
C THR A 3 49.83 -26.35 20.87
N GLY A 4 49.48 -25.52 21.84
CA GLY A 4 48.18 -24.89 21.93
C GLY A 4 47.95 -24.04 20.69
N CYS A 5 46.91 -24.36 19.90
CA CYS A 5 46.36 -23.44 18.94
C CYS A 5 45.94 -22.18 19.69
N SER A 6 46.72 -21.11 19.52
CA SER A 6 46.29 -19.78 19.96
C SER A 6 45.03 -19.47 19.14
N ARG A 7 43.90 -19.47 19.78
CA ARG A 7 42.68 -18.87 19.30
C ARG A 7 42.96 -17.38 19.17
N ARG A 8 43.57 -16.97 18.05
CA ARG A 8 43.61 -15.55 17.69
C ARG A 8 42.18 -15.10 17.49
N ASP A 9 41.85 -14.12 18.26
CA ASP A 9 40.55 -13.54 18.36
C ASP A 9 40.11 -13.06 16.98
N ILE A 10 39.10 -13.74 16.44
CA ILE A 10 38.34 -13.30 15.25
C ILE A 10 37.72 -11.93 15.52
N LEU A 11 37.77 -11.44 16.76
CA LEU A 11 37.26 -10.16 17.21
C LEU A 11 38.11 -8.95 16.82
N ASP A 12 39.41 -9.13 16.53
CA ASP A 12 40.29 -8.02 16.16
C ASP A 12 40.17 -7.61 14.68
N ASP A 13 39.65 -8.46 13.81
CA ASP A 13 39.53 -8.17 12.40
C ASP A 13 38.20 -7.49 12.01
N TYR A 14 37.25 -7.38 12.94
CA TYR A 14 35.96 -6.67 12.72
C TYR A 14 35.69 -5.71 13.87
N PRO A 15 36.23 -4.49 13.82
CA PRO A 15 35.79 -3.46 14.74
C PRO A 15 34.31 -3.11 14.41
N VAL A 16 33.44 -3.65 15.23
CA VAL A 16 32.00 -3.39 15.09
C VAL A 16 31.70 -2.19 15.95
N SER A 17 31.31 -1.08 15.31
CA SER A 17 30.84 0.10 16.03
C SER A 17 29.39 -0.10 16.46
N GLY A 18 29.09 0.30 17.69
CA GLY A 18 27.70 0.35 18.15
C GLY A 18 26.97 1.53 17.50
N VAL A 19 25.76 1.28 17.01
CA VAL A 19 24.80 2.31 16.59
C VAL A 19 23.56 2.12 17.41
N ASP A 20 23.19 3.12 18.19
CA ASP A 20 21.95 3.13 18.97
C ASP A 20 20.98 4.10 18.31
N ILE A 21 19.86 3.59 17.83
CA ILE A 21 18.82 4.39 17.19
C ILE A 21 17.66 4.56 18.15
N LYS A 22 17.09 5.75 18.18
CA LYS A 22 15.82 6.04 18.80
C LYS A 22 14.82 6.40 17.70
N LEU A 23 13.71 5.67 17.65
CA LEU A 23 12.66 5.89 16.66
C LEU A 23 11.57 6.76 17.25
N ASP A 24 11.32 7.88 16.58
CA ASP A 24 10.28 8.83 16.91
C ASP A 24 9.08 8.61 15.98
N TRP A 25 7.92 8.38 16.58
CA TRP A 25 6.64 8.14 15.94
C TRP A 25 5.64 9.29 16.15
N ASP A 26 6.12 10.45 16.60
CA ASP A 26 5.25 11.59 16.89
C ASP A 26 4.51 12.05 15.63
N GLY A 27 3.24 12.39 15.83
CA GLY A 27 2.35 12.80 14.76
C GLY A 27 1.67 11.65 14.00
N MET A 28 1.84 10.39 14.45
CA MET A 28 1.12 9.26 13.89
C MET A 28 -0.20 9.04 14.63
N THR A 29 -1.28 8.88 13.85
CA THR A 29 -2.64 8.65 14.38
C THR A 29 -2.93 7.18 14.63
N ASP A 30 -2.17 6.30 13.98
CA ASP A 30 -2.37 4.86 14.02
C ASP A 30 -1.57 4.22 15.16
N GLN A 31 -1.86 2.95 15.43
CA GLN A 31 -1.08 2.16 16.37
C GLN A 31 0.37 2.05 15.87
N LEU A 32 1.31 1.95 16.82
CA LEU A 32 2.71 1.67 16.49
C LEU A 32 2.80 0.38 15.66
N PRO A 33 3.76 0.30 14.71
CA PRO A 33 3.96 -0.92 13.94
C PRO A 33 4.39 -2.07 14.86
N GLU A 34 4.14 -3.29 14.42
CA GLU A 34 4.50 -4.50 15.17
C GLU A 34 5.99 -4.82 15.04
N GLY A 35 6.64 -4.37 13.96
CA GLY A 35 8.06 -4.61 13.70
C GLY A 35 8.74 -3.44 13.01
N VAL A 36 10.07 -3.44 13.15
CA VAL A 36 10.94 -2.50 12.44
C VAL A 36 12.09 -3.27 11.81
N ARG A 37 12.41 -2.92 10.59
CA ARG A 37 13.57 -3.42 9.85
C ARG A 37 14.45 -2.27 9.42
N VAL A 38 15.75 -2.39 9.63
CA VAL A 38 16.75 -1.40 9.23
C VAL A 38 17.76 -2.08 8.31
N ILE A 39 17.92 -1.54 7.12
CA ILE A 39 18.84 -2.06 6.12
C ILE A 39 19.90 -1.01 5.83
N PHE A 40 21.16 -1.39 6.03
CA PHE A 40 22.33 -0.57 5.70
C PHE A 40 22.91 -1.07 4.37
N TYR A 41 22.85 -0.26 3.34
CA TYR A 41 23.42 -0.51 2.02
C TYR A 41 24.78 0.17 1.92
N PRO A 42 25.89 -0.58 1.78
CA PRO A 42 27.22 0.02 1.71
C PRO A 42 27.34 0.86 0.44
N LYS A 43 27.88 2.07 0.60
CA LYS A 43 28.25 2.94 -0.53
C LYS A 43 29.63 2.54 -1.09
N ASN A 44 29.82 2.78 -2.39
CA ASN A 44 31.09 2.57 -3.11
C ASN A 44 31.56 1.10 -3.18
N GLY A 45 30.67 0.13 -2.98
CA GLY A 45 31.02 -1.29 -3.02
C GLY A 45 31.91 -1.77 -1.87
N GLU A 46 32.15 -0.93 -0.88
CA GLU A 46 32.90 -1.27 0.32
C GLU A 46 32.00 -1.81 1.40
N GLY A 47 32.15 -3.09 1.73
CA GLY A 47 31.41 -3.72 2.82
C GLY A 47 30.26 -4.61 2.38
N ARG A 48 29.50 -5.08 3.36
CA ARG A 48 28.37 -5.97 3.19
C ARG A 48 27.08 -5.28 3.62
N LYS A 49 26.01 -5.55 2.88
CA LYS A 49 24.63 -5.19 3.31
C LYS A 49 24.38 -5.74 4.73
N VAL A 50 23.90 -4.89 5.63
CA VAL A 50 23.59 -5.27 7.02
C VAL A 50 22.10 -5.08 7.24
N ASP A 51 21.44 -6.13 7.69
CA ASP A 51 20.01 -6.18 7.95
C ASP A 51 19.77 -6.36 9.45
N LYS A 52 18.95 -5.50 10.06
CA LYS A 52 18.71 -5.45 11.50
C LYS A 52 17.20 -5.31 11.80
N TYR A 53 16.81 -5.86 12.92
CA TYR A 53 15.44 -5.87 13.42
C TYR A 53 15.40 -5.35 14.86
N PRO A 54 15.54 -4.03 15.07
CA PRO A 54 15.44 -3.44 16.40
C PRO A 54 14.01 -3.49 16.93
N SER A 55 13.81 -3.10 18.18
CA SER A 55 12.47 -2.89 18.70
C SER A 55 11.78 -1.72 17.99
N VAL A 56 10.46 -1.60 18.15
CA VAL A 56 9.69 -0.47 17.59
C VAL A 56 10.12 0.90 18.16
N ARG A 57 10.85 0.91 19.26
CA ARG A 57 11.42 2.14 19.83
C ARG A 57 12.86 2.38 19.42
N GLY A 58 13.45 1.45 18.65
CA GLY A 58 14.84 1.45 18.29
C GLY A 58 15.68 0.50 19.17
N GLY A 59 16.94 0.82 19.35
CA GLY A 59 17.88 0.08 20.17
C GLY A 59 19.27 0.00 19.56
N GLU A 60 20.18 -0.61 20.28
CA GLU A 60 21.57 -0.75 19.89
C GLU A 60 21.75 -1.86 18.84
N MET A 61 22.52 -1.56 17.82
CA MET A 61 22.86 -2.46 16.72
C MET A 61 24.37 -2.43 16.46
N LYS A 62 24.92 -3.57 16.12
CA LYS A 62 26.31 -3.68 15.66
C LYS A 62 26.34 -3.57 14.15
N VAL A 63 27.02 -2.52 13.66
CA VAL A 63 27.19 -2.24 12.23
C VAL A 63 28.68 -1.97 11.97
N PRO A 64 29.31 -2.59 10.95
CA PRO A 64 30.70 -2.30 10.61
C PRO A 64 30.91 -0.82 10.27
N PRO A 65 32.09 -0.25 10.56
CA PRO A 65 32.43 1.09 10.09
C PRO A 65 32.36 1.17 8.57
N GLY A 66 31.83 2.29 8.06
CA GLY A 66 31.67 2.50 6.63
C GLY A 66 30.71 3.65 6.29
N ARG A 67 30.43 3.81 5.01
CA ARG A 67 29.42 4.72 4.51
C ARG A 67 28.24 3.90 3.98
N TYR A 68 27.04 4.26 4.39
CA TYR A 68 25.84 3.53 4.08
C TYR A 68 24.72 4.45 3.59
N SER A 69 23.93 3.98 2.65
CA SER A 69 22.55 4.44 2.52
C SER A 69 21.68 3.55 3.40
N VAL A 70 20.72 4.14 4.11
CA VAL A 70 19.93 3.41 5.10
C VAL A 70 18.45 3.51 4.78
N VAL A 71 17.78 2.37 4.88
CA VAL A 71 16.32 2.28 4.84
C VAL A 71 15.84 1.71 6.17
N THR A 72 14.91 2.41 6.80
CA THR A 72 14.19 1.93 7.98
C THR A 72 12.71 1.78 7.63
N MET A 73 12.13 0.64 7.93
CA MET A 73 10.73 0.33 7.65
C MET A 73 10.04 -0.15 8.92
N GLY A 74 8.91 0.49 9.26
CA GLY A 74 7.98 0.00 10.27
C GLY A 74 6.79 -0.65 9.58
N TYR A 75 6.45 -1.89 9.95
CA TYR A 75 5.43 -2.70 9.30
C TYR A 75 4.66 -3.57 10.30
N ASN A 76 3.50 -4.03 9.89
CA ASN A 76 2.69 -4.97 10.65
C ASN A 76 2.87 -6.38 10.09
N PHE A 77 3.19 -7.36 10.95
CA PHE A 77 3.44 -8.75 10.53
C PHE A 77 2.21 -9.43 9.92
N ASN A 78 1.02 -8.99 10.32
CA ASN A 78 -0.25 -9.52 9.83
C ASN A 78 -0.75 -8.81 8.56
N SER A 79 0.02 -7.85 8.03
CA SER A 79 -0.31 -7.19 6.77
C SER A 79 0.10 -8.08 5.61
N ASP A 80 -0.89 -8.68 4.96
CA ASP A 80 -0.68 -9.49 3.76
C ASP A 80 -0.66 -8.64 2.47
N ARG A 81 -0.94 -7.35 2.58
CA ARG A 81 -1.18 -6.48 1.41
C ARG A 81 0.06 -5.79 0.88
N ILE A 82 1.09 -5.57 1.72
CA ILE A 82 2.35 -4.96 1.29
C ILE A 82 3.44 -6.02 1.12
N ARG A 83 4.13 -5.96 -0.01
CA ARG A 83 5.31 -6.76 -0.32
C ARG A 83 6.48 -5.86 -0.61
N ILE A 84 7.69 -6.36 -0.34
CA ILE A 84 8.93 -5.64 -0.63
C ILE A 84 9.68 -6.41 -1.73
N ARG A 85 10.18 -5.69 -2.72
CA ARG A 85 11.04 -6.23 -3.79
C ARG A 85 12.24 -5.33 -4.02
N GLY A 86 13.20 -5.80 -4.83
CA GLY A 86 14.40 -5.03 -5.18
C GLY A 86 15.33 -4.75 -4.01
N GLU A 87 15.35 -5.63 -3.01
CA GLU A 87 16.13 -5.47 -1.76
C GLU A 87 17.65 -5.55 -1.95
N GLU A 88 18.13 -5.82 -3.16
CA GLU A 88 19.55 -5.93 -3.47
C GLU A 88 20.26 -4.60 -3.36
N SER A 89 19.57 -3.50 -3.64
CA SER A 89 20.15 -2.16 -3.58
C SER A 89 19.20 -1.12 -3.00
N TYR A 90 19.79 -0.04 -2.47
CA TYR A 90 19.06 1.12 -1.99
C TYR A 90 18.20 1.76 -3.09
N GLU A 91 18.68 1.75 -4.32
CA GLU A 91 18.00 2.38 -5.45
C GLU A 91 16.79 1.60 -5.96
N SER A 92 16.80 0.27 -5.75
CA SER A 92 15.79 -0.64 -6.28
C SER A 92 14.75 -1.09 -5.27
N ILE A 93 14.98 -0.85 -3.97
CA ILE A 93 14.05 -1.31 -2.93
C ILE A 93 12.69 -0.59 -3.03
N GLU A 94 11.63 -1.39 -3.13
CA GLU A 94 10.28 -0.91 -3.42
C GLU A 94 9.24 -1.68 -2.62
N ALA A 95 8.25 -0.96 -2.08
CA ALA A 95 7.04 -1.53 -1.52
C ALA A 95 5.93 -1.50 -2.59
N TYR A 96 5.17 -2.58 -2.70
CA TYR A 96 4.06 -2.71 -3.65
C TYR A 96 2.92 -3.54 -3.05
N THR A 97 1.76 -3.54 -3.69
CA THR A 97 0.62 -4.38 -3.32
C THR A 97 0.33 -5.42 -4.38
N GLU A 98 -0.18 -6.59 -3.95
CA GLU A 98 -0.51 -7.69 -4.85
C GLU A 98 -1.87 -7.50 -5.54
N TYR A 99 -2.09 -8.24 -6.61
CA TYR A 99 -3.36 -8.24 -7.33
C TYR A 99 -4.49 -8.88 -6.53
N CYS A 100 -5.71 -8.35 -6.73
CA CYS A 100 -6.94 -8.85 -6.10
C CYS A 100 -7.54 -10.05 -6.85
N ASN A 101 -6.76 -11.08 -7.14
CA ASN A 101 -7.17 -12.20 -8.00
C ASN A 101 -8.32 -13.06 -7.44
N ASP A 102 -8.55 -13.00 -6.12
CA ASP A 102 -9.42 -13.95 -5.42
C ASP A 102 -10.86 -13.48 -5.26
N LEU A 103 -11.20 -12.28 -5.74
CA LEU A 103 -12.53 -11.69 -5.52
C LEU A 103 -13.63 -12.26 -6.44
N GLY A 104 -13.28 -13.02 -7.47
CA GLY A 104 -14.25 -13.68 -8.35
C GLY A 104 -15.19 -12.74 -9.11
N ILE A 105 -14.92 -11.43 -9.10
CA ILE A 105 -15.73 -10.41 -9.75
C ILE A 105 -15.11 -10.10 -11.11
N ALA A 106 -15.87 -10.28 -12.17
CA ALA A 106 -15.42 -10.03 -13.53
C ALA A 106 -14.91 -8.60 -13.72
N GLY A 107 -13.74 -8.45 -14.33
CA GLY A 107 -13.08 -7.16 -14.59
C GLY A 107 -12.22 -6.62 -13.44
N MET A 108 -11.99 -7.42 -12.38
CA MET A 108 -11.11 -7.04 -11.27
C MET A 108 -9.72 -7.70 -11.31
N GLU A 109 -9.44 -8.49 -12.32
CA GLU A 109 -8.20 -9.29 -12.42
C GLU A 109 -6.93 -8.43 -12.52
N LYS A 110 -7.09 -7.14 -12.78
CA LYS A 110 -5.98 -6.18 -12.91
C LYS A 110 -5.91 -5.15 -11.78
N MET A 111 -6.75 -5.28 -10.76
CA MET A 111 -6.72 -4.37 -9.62
C MET A 111 -5.75 -4.86 -8.56
N VAL A 112 -5.14 -3.93 -7.83
CA VAL A 112 -4.28 -4.22 -6.69
C VAL A 112 -4.96 -3.86 -5.39
N TRP A 113 -4.55 -4.48 -4.29
CA TRP A 113 -5.08 -4.15 -2.97
C TRP A 113 -4.66 -2.75 -2.53
N SER A 114 -5.54 -2.08 -1.80
CA SER A 114 -5.23 -0.89 -1.04
C SER A 114 -4.12 -1.21 -0.02
N PRO A 115 -2.98 -0.47 0.03
CA PRO A 115 -1.88 -0.77 0.94
C PRO A 115 -2.28 -0.59 2.40
N ASP A 116 -1.70 -1.40 3.29
CA ASP A 116 -1.77 -1.17 4.73
C ASP A 116 -0.78 -0.07 5.16
N SER A 117 -0.77 0.28 6.46
CA SER A 117 0.16 1.28 6.98
C SER A 117 1.61 0.84 6.80
N LEU A 118 2.41 1.70 6.22
CA LEU A 118 3.85 1.56 6.08
C LEU A 118 4.54 2.86 6.50
N TYR A 119 5.52 2.72 7.36
CA TYR A 119 6.34 3.83 7.85
C TYR A 119 7.76 3.67 7.36
N VAL A 120 8.34 4.73 6.84
CA VAL A 120 9.67 4.69 6.24
C VAL A 120 10.51 5.87 6.71
N LEU A 121 11.78 5.63 6.90
CA LEU A 121 12.83 6.64 6.90
C LEU A 121 13.91 6.17 5.94
N ASN A 122 14.32 7.03 5.03
CA ASN A 122 15.45 6.81 4.14
C ASN A 122 16.54 7.85 4.40
N ILE A 123 17.77 7.40 4.48
CA ILE A 123 18.98 8.24 4.66
C ILE A 123 19.92 7.93 3.51
N ASP A 124 20.21 8.94 2.72
CA ASP A 124 21.03 8.78 1.54
C ASP A 124 22.51 8.50 1.89
N GLU A 125 23.01 9.13 2.94
CA GLU A 125 24.37 8.89 3.41
C GLU A 125 24.48 8.96 4.94
N LEU A 126 24.89 7.85 5.54
CA LEU A 126 25.26 7.72 6.94
C LEU A 126 26.70 7.23 7.03
N LYS A 127 27.57 7.97 7.71
CA LYS A 127 28.95 7.57 8.01
C LYS A 127 29.01 6.98 9.42
N ILE A 128 29.49 5.75 9.52
CA ILE A 128 29.78 5.07 10.78
C ILE A 128 31.29 4.96 10.91
N GLU A 129 31.86 5.64 11.90
CA GLU A 129 33.29 5.62 12.15
C GLU A 129 33.66 4.47 13.10
N LYS A 130 34.89 4.02 12.99
CA LYS A 130 35.45 3.09 13.98
C LYS A 130 35.60 3.83 15.31
N SER A 131 34.80 3.45 16.31
CA SER A 131 34.78 4.07 17.63
C SER A 131 34.49 3.04 18.70
N GLU A 132 34.98 3.24 19.89
CA GLU A 132 34.56 2.54 21.10
C GLU A 132 33.27 3.12 21.68
N GLU A 133 32.91 4.34 21.26
CA GLU A 133 31.67 5.00 21.66
C GLU A 133 30.54 4.60 20.71
N VAL A 134 29.33 4.45 21.28
CA VAL A 134 28.12 4.15 20.54
C VAL A 134 27.64 5.43 19.83
N LEU A 135 27.36 5.33 18.54
CA LEU A 135 26.76 6.41 17.76
C LEU A 135 25.25 6.48 18.04
N HIS A 136 24.80 7.57 18.66
CA HIS A 136 23.38 7.79 18.96
C HIS A 136 22.69 8.57 17.83
N LEU A 137 21.54 8.07 17.38
CA LEU A 137 20.77 8.63 16.27
C LEU A 137 19.29 8.71 16.64
N ASP A 138 18.71 9.91 16.54
CA ASP A 138 17.27 10.10 16.68
C ASP A 138 16.65 10.14 15.27
N TRP A 139 15.77 9.20 14.97
CA TRP A 139 15.15 9.03 13.66
C TRP A 139 13.65 9.22 13.72
N LYS A 140 13.15 10.17 12.94
CA LYS A 140 11.73 10.41 12.80
C LYS A 140 11.18 9.58 11.65
N MET A 141 10.24 8.70 11.97
CA MET A 141 9.57 7.87 10.98
C MET A 141 8.43 8.64 10.32
N GLU A 142 8.19 8.36 9.03
CA GLU A 142 7.10 8.99 8.29
C GLU A 142 6.17 7.92 7.69
N SER A 143 4.86 8.15 7.78
CA SER A 143 3.92 7.34 7.02
C SER A 143 4.08 7.62 5.54
N VAL A 144 4.26 6.59 4.73
CA VAL A 144 4.31 6.69 3.26
C VAL A 144 3.00 6.26 2.61
N VAL A 145 2.00 5.96 3.41
CA VAL A 145 0.64 5.62 2.99
C VAL A 145 -0.29 6.72 3.45
N LYS A 146 -1.16 7.18 2.57
CA LYS A 146 -2.19 8.17 2.84
C LYS A 146 -3.55 7.49 2.79
N LYS A 147 -4.39 7.80 3.77
CA LYS A 147 -5.76 7.31 3.85
C LYS A 147 -6.72 8.36 3.30
N TYR A 148 -7.69 7.90 2.54
CA TYR A 148 -8.76 8.70 1.97
C TYR A 148 -10.09 8.15 2.46
N PHE A 149 -11.06 9.03 2.56
CA PHE A 149 -12.44 8.69 2.88
C PHE A 149 -13.36 9.35 1.86
N PHE A 150 -14.42 8.68 1.45
CA PHE A 150 -15.46 9.32 0.65
C PHE A 150 -16.86 8.88 1.06
N ALA A 151 -17.81 9.77 0.80
CA ALA A 151 -19.22 9.51 0.94
C ALA A 151 -19.94 10.12 -0.26
N VAL A 152 -20.72 9.31 -0.98
CA VAL A 152 -21.43 9.72 -2.19
C VAL A 152 -22.91 9.42 -2.02
N GLU A 153 -23.76 10.42 -2.28
CA GLU A 153 -25.20 10.20 -2.35
C GLU A 153 -25.55 9.37 -3.59
N ALA A 154 -26.35 8.35 -3.40
CA ALA A 154 -26.81 7.48 -4.47
C ALA A 154 -28.27 7.11 -4.27
N LYS A 155 -29.05 7.13 -5.36
CA LYS A 155 -30.44 6.68 -5.39
C LYS A 155 -30.52 5.28 -6.02
N GLY A 156 -31.61 4.56 -5.76
CA GLY A 156 -31.80 3.22 -6.33
C GLY A 156 -30.94 2.14 -5.67
N LEU A 157 -30.37 2.41 -4.50
CA LEU A 157 -29.54 1.45 -3.77
C LEU A 157 -30.34 0.23 -3.29
N GLU A 158 -31.65 0.30 -3.22
CA GLU A 158 -32.53 -0.85 -2.95
C GLU A 158 -32.40 -1.95 -4.00
N TYR A 159 -31.99 -1.59 -5.22
CA TYR A 159 -31.77 -2.56 -6.32
C TYR A 159 -30.36 -3.16 -6.32
N VAL A 160 -29.48 -2.71 -5.45
CA VAL A 160 -28.06 -3.09 -5.44
C VAL A 160 -27.80 -4.16 -4.39
N ALA A 161 -27.21 -5.27 -4.83
CA ALA A 161 -26.74 -6.33 -3.94
C ALA A 161 -25.42 -5.96 -3.27
N THR A 162 -24.44 -5.47 -4.04
CA THR A 162 -23.12 -5.04 -3.54
C THR A 162 -22.54 -3.93 -4.40
N VAL A 163 -21.63 -3.16 -3.81
CA VAL A 163 -20.88 -2.10 -4.50
C VAL A 163 -19.40 -2.39 -4.38
N VAL A 164 -18.70 -2.26 -5.48
CA VAL A 164 -17.24 -2.42 -5.56
C VAL A 164 -16.63 -1.11 -5.97
N GLY A 165 -15.56 -0.70 -5.28
CA GLY A 165 -14.85 0.53 -5.57
C GLY A 165 -13.45 0.28 -6.07
N SER A 166 -12.99 1.12 -6.99
CA SER A 166 -11.58 1.22 -7.36
C SER A 166 -11.22 2.66 -7.70
N ILE A 167 -9.94 2.97 -7.55
CA ILE A 167 -9.39 4.27 -7.93
C ILE A 167 -8.16 4.06 -8.79
N ASP A 168 -8.12 4.75 -9.92
CA ASP A 168 -7.00 4.76 -10.86
C ASP A 168 -6.24 6.09 -10.76
N GLY A 169 -4.97 6.10 -11.17
CA GLY A 169 -4.14 7.30 -11.16
C GLY A 169 -3.45 7.60 -9.82
N LEU A 170 -3.61 6.79 -8.78
CA LEU A 170 -2.83 6.87 -7.54
C LEU A 170 -1.64 5.90 -7.54
N SER A 171 -0.67 6.16 -6.66
CA SER A 171 0.51 5.30 -6.53
C SER A 171 0.16 3.97 -5.88
N ASP A 172 0.37 2.87 -6.58
CA ASP A 172 0.21 1.49 -6.15
C ASP A 172 1.53 0.86 -5.68
N CYS A 173 2.65 1.58 -5.84
CA CYS A 173 3.94 1.21 -5.28
C CYS A 173 4.74 2.43 -4.79
N TYR A 174 5.78 2.17 -3.98
CA TYR A 174 6.61 3.19 -3.36
C TYR A 174 8.09 2.81 -3.42
N CYS A 175 8.89 3.55 -4.18
CA CYS A 175 10.34 3.41 -4.22
C CYS A 175 10.94 3.93 -2.90
N ILE A 176 11.22 3.03 -1.97
CA ILE A 176 11.62 3.35 -0.60
C ILE A 176 12.91 4.17 -0.56
N GLY A 177 13.95 3.72 -1.26
CA GLY A 177 15.24 4.42 -1.27
C GLY A 177 15.16 5.82 -1.91
N LYS A 178 14.27 5.99 -2.89
CA LYS A 178 14.06 7.29 -3.56
C LYS A 178 13.05 8.18 -2.83
N GLY A 179 12.31 7.63 -1.86
CA GLY A 179 11.32 8.35 -1.08
C GLY A 179 10.12 8.83 -1.89
N ARG A 180 9.68 8.09 -2.93
CA ARG A 180 8.58 8.51 -3.79
C ARG A 180 7.66 7.38 -4.21
N GLY A 181 6.37 7.71 -4.32
CA GLY A 181 5.38 6.84 -4.94
C GLY A 181 5.57 6.76 -6.46
N VAL A 182 5.18 5.64 -7.03
CA VAL A 182 5.14 5.39 -8.46
C VAL A 182 3.75 4.87 -8.80
N CYS A 183 3.15 5.42 -9.83
CA CYS A 183 1.90 4.93 -10.39
C CYS A 183 2.24 3.93 -11.50
N SER A 184 1.83 2.67 -11.34
CA SER A 184 2.03 1.62 -12.35
C SER A 184 0.82 1.44 -13.27
N SER A 185 -0.15 2.36 -13.21
CA SER A 185 -1.42 2.29 -13.95
C SER A 185 -2.33 1.11 -13.56
N GLN A 186 -2.21 0.58 -12.36
CA GLN A 186 -3.11 -0.42 -11.85
C GLN A 186 -4.12 0.21 -10.90
N PRO A 187 -5.45 0.05 -11.13
CA PRO A 187 -6.46 0.56 -10.22
C PRO A 187 -6.33 -0.08 -8.84
N ILE A 188 -6.44 0.73 -7.79
CA ILE A 188 -6.44 0.28 -6.41
C ILE A 188 -7.86 -0.08 -6.01
N TYR A 189 -8.07 -1.33 -5.61
CA TYR A 189 -9.34 -1.83 -5.09
C TYR A 189 -9.57 -1.47 -3.63
N PHE A 190 -10.82 -1.18 -3.30
CA PHE A 190 -11.28 -1.02 -1.92
C PHE A 190 -12.75 -1.42 -1.75
N GLU A 191 -13.09 -1.77 -0.52
CA GLU A 191 -14.45 -2.15 -0.15
C GLU A 191 -15.35 -0.94 0.03
N VAL A 192 -16.56 -0.99 -0.50
CA VAL A 192 -17.58 0.05 -0.39
C VAL A 192 -18.73 -0.44 0.50
N ARG A 193 -19.12 0.39 1.46
CA ARG A 193 -20.29 0.14 2.31
C ARG A 193 -21.51 0.83 1.73
N LYS A 194 -22.55 0.05 1.50
CA LYS A 194 -23.86 0.53 1.06
C LYS A 194 -24.69 0.95 2.28
N GLY A 195 -25.18 2.19 2.29
CA GLY A 195 -26.21 2.69 3.21
C GLY A 195 -27.56 2.79 2.49
N ASP A 196 -28.52 3.49 3.08
CA ASP A 196 -29.87 3.65 2.52
C ASP A 196 -29.90 4.58 1.31
N ASN A 197 -29.19 5.71 1.38
CA ASN A 197 -29.15 6.74 0.35
C ASN A 197 -27.72 7.21 0.02
N LYS A 198 -26.71 6.52 0.50
CA LYS A 198 -25.29 6.84 0.25
C LYS A 198 -24.43 5.60 0.25
N VAL A 199 -23.32 5.70 -0.44
CA VAL A 199 -22.22 4.75 -0.38
C VAL A 199 -21.02 5.41 0.29
N THR A 200 -20.33 4.68 1.13
CA THR A 200 -19.13 5.18 1.85
C THR A 200 -18.00 4.20 1.73
N ALA A 201 -16.78 4.69 1.67
CA ALA A 201 -15.60 3.85 1.76
C ALA A 201 -14.42 4.60 2.38
N SER A 202 -13.44 3.84 2.83
CA SER A 202 -12.11 4.34 3.08
C SER A 202 -11.10 3.46 2.36
N PHE A 203 -10.11 4.06 1.76
CA PHE A 203 -9.02 3.38 1.09
C PHE A 203 -7.70 4.07 1.36
N THR A 204 -6.62 3.42 1.00
CA THR A 204 -5.26 3.91 1.17
C THR A 204 -4.51 3.80 -0.15
N ALA A 205 -3.56 4.70 -0.35
CA ALA A 205 -2.63 4.67 -1.46
C ALA A 205 -1.25 5.14 -0.98
N PHE A 206 -0.18 4.79 -1.69
CA PHE A 206 1.13 5.34 -1.40
C PHE A 206 1.16 6.84 -1.75
N LYS A 207 1.87 7.62 -0.93
CA LYS A 207 2.05 9.05 -1.17
C LYS A 207 2.73 9.30 -2.50
N GLN A 208 2.14 10.17 -3.31
CA GLN A 208 2.81 10.72 -4.48
C GLN A 208 3.69 11.88 -4.03
N VAL A 209 4.96 11.83 -4.33
CA VAL A 209 5.82 13.01 -4.22
C VAL A 209 5.78 13.68 -5.59
N LYS A 210 5.15 14.85 -5.67
CA LYS A 210 5.27 15.71 -6.87
C LYS A 210 6.76 16.00 -7.03
N GLU A 211 7.35 15.57 -8.13
CA GLU A 211 8.63 16.13 -8.54
C GLU A 211 8.45 17.65 -8.64
N MET A 212 9.04 18.39 -7.69
CA MET A 212 9.26 19.81 -7.91
C MET A 212 10.19 19.89 -9.12
N THR A 213 9.61 20.12 -10.28
CA THR A 213 10.36 20.54 -11.46
C THR A 213 11.06 21.85 -11.09
N MET A 214 12.31 21.73 -10.64
CA MET A 214 13.21 22.86 -10.60
C MET A 214 13.24 23.43 -12.03
N PRO A 215 13.00 24.73 -12.24
CA PRO A 215 13.15 25.30 -13.55
C PRO A 215 14.63 25.24 -13.93
N THR A 216 15.00 24.21 -14.68
CA THR A 216 16.30 24.13 -15.33
C THR A 216 16.31 25.21 -16.40
N ARG A 217 17.06 26.29 -16.15
CA ARG A 217 17.36 27.29 -17.18
C ARG A 217 18.09 26.62 -18.33
N MET A 218 17.52 26.82 -19.53
CA MET A 218 18.08 26.73 -20.85
C MET A 218 18.32 25.34 -21.48
N SER A 219 17.43 24.93 -22.38
CA SER A 219 17.82 24.95 -23.80
C SER A 219 16.59 24.96 -24.71
N THR A 220 16.68 25.76 -25.71
CA THR A 220 15.75 26.05 -26.78
C THR A 220 15.36 24.79 -27.57
N SER A 221 14.07 24.77 -27.98
CA SER A 221 13.49 23.95 -29.06
C SER A 221 13.31 22.44 -28.74
N GLU A 222 12.11 22.07 -28.42
CA GLU A 222 11.22 21.19 -29.16
C GLU A 222 10.01 20.76 -28.31
N ARG A 223 8.84 21.03 -28.87
CA ARG A 223 7.53 20.46 -28.56
C ARG A 223 7.09 20.41 -27.09
N GLU A 224 6.24 21.37 -26.78
CA GLU A 224 5.22 21.25 -25.76
C GLU A 224 4.37 19.99 -26.01
N THR A 225 4.78 18.87 -25.46
CA THR A 225 3.84 17.86 -25.04
C THR A 225 3.38 18.33 -23.66
N SER A 226 2.19 18.92 -23.61
CA SER A 226 1.43 19.05 -22.38
C SER A 226 1.51 17.70 -21.68
N SER A 227 2.17 17.63 -20.49
CA SER A 227 1.98 16.52 -19.59
C SER A 227 0.49 16.55 -19.24
N GLU A 228 -0.31 15.71 -19.90
CA GLU A 228 -1.62 15.33 -19.39
C GLU A 228 -1.34 14.93 -17.95
N LYS A 229 -1.86 15.71 -17.00
CA LYS A 229 -1.94 15.28 -15.61
C LYS A 229 -2.70 13.96 -15.67
N ASP A 230 -2.06 12.88 -15.29
CA ASP A 230 -2.73 11.60 -15.21
C ASP A 230 -3.98 11.79 -14.36
N ALA A 231 -5.15 11.58 -14.95
CA ALA A 231 -6.43 11.79 -14.30
C ALA A 231 -6.57 10.76 -13.16
N ILE A 232 -7.07 11.22 -12.01
CA ILE A 232 -7.39 10.32 -10.90
C ILE A 232 -8.88 10.00 -10.99
N ILE A 233 -9.18 8.76 -11.29
CA ILE A 233 -10.53 8.30 -11.61
C ILE A 233 -11.05 7.35 -10.54
N LEU A 234 -12.14 7.76 -9.89
CA LEU A 234 -12.91 6.92 -8.97
C LEU A 234 -13.95 6.13 -9.79
N ILE A 235 -13.94 4.81 -9.64
CA ILE A 235 -14.86 3.91 -10.32
C ILE A 235 -15.67 3.14 -9.28
N LEU A 236 -17.00 3.24 -9.37
CA LEU A 236 -17.94 2.50 -8.54
C LEU A 236 -18.77 1.55 -9.41
N LYS A 237 -18.72 0.25 -9.11
CA LYS A 237 -19.50 -0.78 -9.79
C LYS A 237 -20.63 -1.25 -8.88
N PHE A 238 -21.85 -0.97 -9.28
CA PHE A 238 -23.07 -1.38 -8.60
C PHE A 238 -23.56 -2.72 -9.19
N ILE A 239 -23.38 -3.80 -8.43
CA ILE A 239 -23.88 -5.12 -8.80
C ILE A 239 -25.31 -5.21 -8.30
N LYS A 240 -26.26 -5.25 -9.22
CA LYS A 240 -27.69 -5.26 -8.92
C LYS A 240 -28.16 -6.65 -8.48
N THR A 241 -29.36 -6.71 -7.92
CA THR A 241 -29.99 -7.97 -7.44
C THR A 241 -30.27 -8.98 -8.53
N ASP A 242 -30.29 -8.57 -9.79
CA ASP A 242 -30.41 -9.42 -10.98
C ASP A 242 -29.06 -9.79 -11.59
N ASN A 243 -27.93 -9.48 -10.90
CA ASN A 243 -26.54 -9.65 -11.33
C ASN A 243 -26.11 -8.76 -12.51
N THR A 244 -26.94 -7.81 -12.95
CA THR A 244 -26.47 -6.78 -13.89
C THR A 244 -25.55 -5.79 -13.16
N VAL A 245 -24.62 -5.19 -13.90
CA VAL A 245 -23.63 -4.24 -13.36
C VAL A 245 -23.86 -2.87 -13.99
N GLN A 246 -23.95 -1.86 -13.12
CA GLN A 246 -23.92 -0.46 -13.54
C GLN A 246 -22.65 0.18 -13.00
N GLU A 247 -21.93 0.91 -13.83
CA GLU A 247 -20.70 1.58 -13.48
C GLU A 247 -20.89 3.10 -13.43
N ALA A 248 -20.34 3.73 -12.41
CA ALA A 248 -20.20 5.17 -12.31
C ALA A 248 -18.70 5.53 -12.24
N THR A 249 -18.30 6.45 -13.11
CA THR A 249 -16.92 6.93 -13.23
C THR A 249 -16.87 8.41 -12.90
N ILE A 250 -16.02 8.81 -11.97
CA ILE A 250 -15.94 10.17 -11.45
C ILE A 250 -14.47 10.62 -11.48
N ASP A 251 -14.21 11.77 -12.11
CA ASP A 251 -12.89 12.41 -12.06
C ASP A 251 -12.72 13.15 -10.72
N VAL A 252 -11.80 12.70 -9.92
CA VAL A 252 -11.47 13.27 -8.58
C VAL A 252 -10.11 13.94 -8.55
N THR A 253 -9.51 14.19 -9.70
CA THR A 253 -8.15 14.73 -9.85
C THR A 253 -7.96 16.05 -9.09
N GLU A 254 -8.87 16.99 -9.27
CA GLU A 254 -8.78 18.31 -8.61
C GLU A 254 -9.01 18.20 -7.10
N ILE A 255 -9.95 17.35 -6.67
CA ILE A 255 -10.28 17.14 -5.27
C ILE A 255 -9.07 16.55 -4.55
N ILE A 256 -8.52 15.45 -5.06
CA ILE A 256 -7.33 14.80 -4.46
C ILE A 256 -6.12 15.72 -4.54
N GLY A 257 -5.92 16.43 -5.65
CA GLY A 257 -4.84 17.41 -5.79
C GLY A 257 -4.91 18.53 -4.75
N THR A 258 -6.10 18.97 -4.38
CA THR A 258 -6.32 19.96 -3.30
C THR A 258 -6.02 19.35 -1.93
N LEU A 259 -6.50 18.13 -1.67
CA LEU A 259 -6.27 17.42 -0.43
C LEU A 259 -4.79 17.05 -0.20
N GLU A 260 -4.05 16.81 -1.26
CA GLU A 260 -2.60 16.56 -1.18
C GLU A 260 -1.79 17.81 -0.88
N ASN A 261 -2.28 18.97 -1.32
CA ASN A 261 -1.66 20.27 -1.05
C ASN A 261 -2.05 20.85 0.32
N ALA A 262 -3.15 20.40 0.93
CA ALA A 262 -3.52 20.73 2.29
C ALA A 262 -2.58 19.99 3.26
N GLY A 263 -1.40 20.56 3.47
CA GLY A 263 -0.37 20.00 4.36
C GLY A 263 -0.87 19.78 5.79
N THR A 264 -0.03 19.21 6.61
CA THR A 264 -0.18 19.14 8.08
C THR A 264 -0.68 20.48 8.59
N GLY A 265 -1.75 20.47 9.40
CA GLY A 265 -2.31 21.68 9.99
C GLY A 265 -1.23 22.56 10.63
N GLU A 266 -1.44 23.86 10.67
CA GLU A 266 -0.49 24.86 11.21
C GLU A 266 0.03 24.51 12.62
N ASP A 267 -0.66 23.63 13.35
CA ASP A 267 -0.32 23.20 14.70
C ASP A 267 0.52 21.89 14.74
N GLY A 268 0.96 21.33 13.61
CA GLY A 268 1.69 20.06 13.56
C GLY A 268 0.87 18.83 14.03
N LYS A 269 -0.44 19.00 14.26
CA LYS A 269 -1.33 17.90 14.62
C LYS A 269 -1.76 17.13 13.38
N PRO A 270 -1.91 15.79 13.49
CA PRO A 270 -2.43 14.99 12.40
C PRO A 270 -3.84 15.48 12.05
N THR A 271 -4.01 15.89 10.81
CA THR A 271 -5.34 16.19 10.26
C THR A 271 -6.10 14.86 10.07
N PRO A 272 -7.43 14.84 10.30
CA PRO A 272 -8.24 13.68 9.96
C PRO A 272 -8.04 13.30 8.48
N PRO A 273 -8.25 12.01 8.11
CA PRO A 273 -8.15 11.60 6.71
C PRO A 273 -8.99 12.53 5.85
N PRO A 274 -8.44 13.03 4.73
CA PRO A 274 -9.17 13.93 3.87
C PRO A 274 -10.42 13.21 3.33
N GLU A 275 -11.57 13.86 3.46
CA GLU A 275 -12.82 13.41 2.89
C GLU A 275 -12.91 13.92 1.45
N ILE A 276 -13.17 13.01 0.53
CA ILE A 276 -13.47 13.33 -0.86
C ILE A 276 -14.97 13.66 -0.91
N GLU A 277 -15.30 14.95 -0.87
CA GLU A 277 -16.64 15.44 -1.09
C GLU A 277 -16.87 15.60 -2.59
N LEU A 278 -17.80 14.84 -3.14
CA LEU A 278 -18.18 15.00 -4.54
C LEU A 278 -19.12 16.20 -4.71
N PRO A 279 -19.03 16.91 -5.86
CA PRO A 279 -19.96 17.97 -6.18
C PRO A 279 -21.41 17.48 -6.09
N PRO A 280 -22.34 18.32 -5.62
CA PRO A 280 -23.75 17.92 -5.45
C PRO A 280 -24.47 17.54 -6.76
N ASP A 281 -23.88 17.90 -7.90
CA ASP A 281 -24.41 17.55 -9.22
C ASP A 281 -24.01 16.13 -9.68
N ASP A 282 -23.03 15.48 -9.03
CA ASP A 282 -22.55 14.13 -9.34
C ASP A 282 -23.31 13.03 -8.56
N LYS A 283 -24.62 13.25 -8.32
CA LYS A 283 -25.47 12.25 -7.69
C LYS A 283 -25.58 11.01 -8.57
N ILE A 284 -25.25 9.87 -7.98
CA ILE A 284 -25.37 8.60 -8.67
C ILE A 284 -26.84 8.14 -8.62
N GLU A 285 -27.40 7.81 -9.78
CA GLU A 285 -28.71 7.20 -9.88
C GLU A 285 -28.54 5.77 -10.43
N VAL A 286 -28.93 4.78 -9.63
CA VAL A 286 -28.88 3.38 -10.03
C VAL A 286 -30.23 3.01 -10.62
N ASP A 287 -30.20 2.57 -11.87
CA ASP A 287 -31.38 2.17 -12.59
C ASP A 287 -32.02 0.91 -12.02
N LYS A 288 -33.33 0.83 -12.07
CA LYS A 288 -34.07 -0.37 -11.71
C LYS A 288 -33.60 -1.56 -12.56
N PRO A 289 -33.47 -2.78 -11.97
CA PRO A 289 -33.17 -3.98 -12.74
C PRO A 289 -34.18 -4.19 -13.87
N GLU A 290 -33.70 -4.63 -15.03
CA GLU A 290 -34.58 -4.96 -16.17
C GLU A 290 -35.42 -6.20 -15.87
N THR A 291 -34.84 -7.14 -15.12
CA THR A 291 -35.52 -8.35 -14.67
C THR A 291 -35.88 -8.24 -13.19
N PRO A 292 -37.14 -8.42 -12.79
CA PRO A 292 -37.48 -8.40 -11.38
C PRO A 292 -36.68 -9.50 -10.66
N PRO A 293 -36.17 -9.25 -9.43
CA PRO A 293 -35.51 -10.28 -8.64
C PRO A 293 -36.45 -11.46 -8.50
N ASN A 294 -35.95 -12.66 -8.77
CA ASN A 294 -36.76 -13.87 -8.63
C ASN A 294 -37.28 -13.95 -7.18
N PRO A 295 -38.57 -13.89 -6.91
CA PRO A 295 -39.12 -13.87 -5.57
C PRO A 295 -38.81 -15.14 -4.77
N ASP A 296 -38.43 -16.20 -5.44
CA ASP A 296 -38.03 -17.47 -4.84
C ASP A 296 -36.51 -17.57 -4.73
N GLY A 297 -35.84 -16.73 -3.94
CA GLY A 297 -34.40 -16.70 -3.66
C GLY A 297 -33.59 -18.01 -3.59
N GLY A 298 -34.02 -18.97 -4.38
CA GLY A 298 -33.35 -20.23 -4.66
C GLY A 298 -32.45 -20.04 -5.87
N GLY A 299 -31.15 -19.85 -5.66
CA GLY A 299 -30.12 -20.14 -6.64
C GLY A 299 -30.14 -21.63 -6.99
N GLY A 300 -31.28 -22.07 -7.59
CA GLY A 300 -31.38 -23.35 -8.20
C GLY A 300 -30.72 -23.25 -9.56
N MET A 301 -29.55 -23.82 -9.75
CA MET A 301 -29.22 -24.39 -11.06
C MET A 301 -30.38 -25.24 -11.49
N GLY A 302 -31.19 -24.75 -12.45
CA GLY A 302 -32.18 -25.53 -13.16
C GLY A 302 -31.47 -26.55 -14.04
N GLY A 303 -30.78 -27.47 -13.44
CA GLY A 303 -30.43 -28.73 -14.06
C GLY A 303 -31.69 -29.58 -14.01
N ASN A 304 -32.32 -29.77 -15.16
CA ASN A 304 -33.40 -30.74 -15.34
C ASN A 304 -32.85 -32.12 -14.98
N VAL A 305 -33.15 -32.61 -13.79
CA VAL A 305 -32.75 -33.97 -13.32
C VAL A 305 -33.90 -34.92 -13.66
N ASP A 306 -34.34 -34.92 -14.92
CA ASP A 306 -35.14 -35.97 -15.47
C ASP A 306 -34.22 -37.11 -15.88
N GLY A 307 -33.97 -38.04 -14.97
CA GLY A 307 -33.19 -39.23 -15.32
C GLY A 307 -32.60 -40.06 -14.17
N TRP A 308 -33.08 -39.92 -12.95
CA TRP A 308 -32.80 -40.94 -11.94
C TRP A 308 -33.88 -41.98 -12.01
N GLY A 309 -33.53 -43.11 -12.69
CA GLY A 309 -34.31 -44.32 -12.66
C GLY A 309 -34.34 -44.93 -11.25
N PRO A 310 -35.23 -45.92 -11.00
CA PRO A 310 -35.39 -46.49 -9.67
C PRO A 310 -34.09 -47.08 -9.16
N GLU A 311 -33.82 -46.85 -7.88
CA GLU A 311 -32.66 -47.33 -7.15
C GLU A 311 -32.50 -48.82 -7.25
N ASP A 312 -31.49 -49.32 -7.96
CA ASP A 312 -31.03 -50.69 -7.84
C ASP A 312 -30.25 -50.82 -6.53
N ASN A 313 -30.86 -51.46 -5.54
CA ASN A 313 -30.20 -51.84 -4.30
C ASN A 313 -29.07 -52.83 -4.61
N VAL A 314 -27.84 -52.33 -4.65
CA VAL A 314 -26.64 -53.19 -4.67
C VAL A 314 -26.30 -53.54 -3.22
N GLU A 315 -26.67 -54.73 -2.78
CA GLU A 315 -26.17 -55.32 -1.54
C GLU A 315 -24.66 -55.59 -1.69
N LEU A 316 -23.86 -54.92 -0.87
CA LEU A 316 -22.44 -55.20 -0.76
C LEU A 316 -22.24 -56.42 0.12
N PRO A 317 -21.52 -57.48 -0.32
CA PRO A 317 -21.21 -58.59 0.52
C PRO A 317 -20.24 -58.20 1.64
N VAL A 318 -20.62 -58.51 2.87
CA VAL A 318 -19.77 -58.38 4.06
C VAL A 318 -18.87 -59.64 4.09
N ASN A 319 -17.55 -59.41 4.02
CA ASN A 319 -16.52 -60.37 4.45
C ASN A 319 -15.64 -59.72 5.51
#